data_ec6909478868a9e1c7541bbe6b120281
#
_entry.id   ec6909478868a9e1c7541bbe6b120281
#
_cell.length_a   1.000
_cell.length_b   1.000
_cell.length_c   1.000
_cell.angle_alpha   90.00
_cell.angle_beta   90.00
_cell.angle_gamma   90.00
#
_symmetry.space_group_name_H-M   'P 1'
#
loop_
_entity.id
_entity.type
_entity.pdbx_description
1 polymer ?
#
loop_
_entity_poly.entity_id
_entity_poly.type
_entity_poly.pdbx_seq_one_letter_code
_entity_poly.pdbx_strand_id
1 'polypeptide(L)'
;LSSAWLLLAGCDSQPKVETTPWGTVVGSDSITDDDAFSLSDIQTNGELIVLTMTGPDSYYEYHGKGMGVQYLLAEKFAQKLGVSLRVDVCKDTAEMVRRLKDGEADIVAYMVPKAKAAELAMAGVRDSSGQKGWLVADKDGELAKALNGWFKQGMIAQTLKDENFLLSTGSVKRRVFSPMLNRAGGVISRYDRHFQQYAPLARWDWRLIAAQCYQESTFDPQARSWAGACGLMQIMPTTADMVGLSR
;
A
#
# COMPACT_ATOMS: atom_id res chain seq x y z
N LEU A 1 -42.94 -45.23 -60.93
CA LEU A 1 -42.40 -45.37 -59.59
C LEU A 1 -41.11 -44.57 -59.53
N SER A 2 -41.21 -43.31 -59.05
CA SER A 2 -40.13 -42.38 -59.03
C SER A 2 -39.76 -42.11 -57.55
N SER A 3 -38.61 -42.54 -57.11
CA SER A 3 -38.08 -42.27 -55.77
C SER A 3 -37.26 -40.99 -55.77
N ALA A 4 -37.77 -39.96 -55.09
CA ALA A 4 -37.05 -38.71 -54.87
C ALA A 4 -36.15 -38.87 -53.64
N TRP A 5 -34.88 -38.67 -53.79
CA TRP A 5 -33.88 -38.54 -52.70
C TRP A 5 -33.80 -37.05 -52.30
N LEU A 6 -34.19 -36.76 -51.08
CA LEU A 6 -33.96 -35.49 -50.40
C LEU A 6 -32.52 -35.48 -49.80
N LEU A 7 -31.64 -34.66 -50.35
CA LEU A 7 -30.38 -34.31 -49.77
C LEU A 7 -30.59 -33.22 -48.69
N LEU A 8 -30.43 -33.58 -47.44
CA LEU A 8 -30.35 -32.63 -46.34
C LEU A 8 -28.92 -32.05 -46.33
N ALA A 9 -28.77 -30.80 -46.78
CA ALA A 9 -27.57 -30.03 -46.56
C ALA A 9 -27.53 -29.58 -45.09
N GLY A 10 -26.65 -30.19 -44.28
CA GLY A 10 -26.32 -29.72 -42.96
C GLY A 10 -25.46 -28.45 -43.08
N CYS A 11 -25.95 -27.33 -42.58
CA CYS A 11 -25.12 -26.12 -42.37
C CYS A 11 -24.18 -26.40 -41.20
N ASP A 12 -22.93 -26.64 -41.51
CA ASP A 12 -21.84 -26.65 -40.53
C ASP A 12 -21.50 -25.18 -40.21
N SER A 13 -22.10 -24.67 -39.12
CA SER A 13 -21.80 -23.34 -38.61
C SER A 13 -20.56 -23.46 -37.72
N GLN A 14 -19.39 -23.24 -38.31
CA GLN A 14 -18.17 -23.03 -37.54
C GLN A 14 -18.33 -21.77 -36.68
N PRO A 15 -17.95 -21.82 -35.38
CA PRO A 15 -18.00 -20.64 -34.54
C PRO A 15 -17.05 -19.56 -35.10
N LYS A 16 -17.59 -18.37 -35.30
CA LYS A 16 -16.79 -17.19 -35.67
C LYS A 16 -15.86 -16.86 -34.53
N VAL A 17 -14.57 -17.00 -34.78
CA VAL A 17 -13.52 -16.55 -33.85
C VAL A 17 -13.47 -15.02 -33.93
N GLU A 18 -13.88 -14.35 -32.87
CA GLU A 18 -13.77 -12.89 -32.75
C GLU A 18 -12.31 -12.53 -32.42
N THR A 19 -11.73 -11.67 -33.23
CA THR A 19 -10.38 -11.14 -33.03
C THR A 19 -10.45 -9.66 -32.66
N THR A 20 -9.58 -9.23 -31.76
CA THR A 20 -9.41 -7.79 -31.46
C THR A 20 -8.88 -7.02 -32.67
N PRO A 21 -9.02 -5.69 -32.73
CA PRO A 21 -8.50 -4.86 -33.83
C PRO A 21 -6.99 -5.00 -34.07
N TRP A 22 -6.25 -5.55 -33.14
CA TRP A 22 -4.80 -5.83 -33.22
C TRP A 22 -4.47 -7.31 -33.45
N GLY A 23 -5.44 -8.13 -33.87
CA GLY A 23 -5.20 -9.49 -34.33
C GLY A 23 -5.12 -10.59 -33.28
N THR A 24 -5.41 -10.29 -32.00
CA THR A 24 -5.49 -11.31 -30.93
C THR A 24 -6.87 -11.95 -30.90
N VAL A 25 -6.93 -13.28 -30.79
CA VAL A 25 -8.19 -14.04 -30.72
C VAL A 25 -8.86 -13.76 -29.36
N VAL A 26 -10.09 -13.26 -29.38
CA VAL A 26 -10.91 -13.08 -28.17
C VAL A 26 -11.48 -14.45 -27.78
N GLY A 27 -11.06 -14.99 -26.66
CA GLY A 27 -11.72 -16.17 -26.06
C GLY A 27 -10.99 -17.50 -26.18
N SER A 28 -9.65 -17.52 -26.35
CA SER A 28 -8.90 -18.78 -26.25
C SER A 28 -8.10 -18.94 -24.94
N ASP A 29 -8.29 -18.07 -23.97
CA ASP A 29 -7.88 -18.39 -22.63
C ASP A 29 -8.96 -19.26 -22.00
N SER A 30 -8.83 -20.57 -22.22
CA SER A 30 -9.42 -21.54 -21.31
C SER A 30 -8.72 -21.29 -19.96
N ILE A 31 -9.35 -20.47 -19.11
CA ILE A 31 -9.06 -20.47 -17.69
C ILE A 31 -9.35 -21.90 -17.24
N THR A 32 -8.31 -22.70 -17.15
CA THR A 32 -8.38 -23.96 -16.44
C THR A 32 -8.53 -23.54 -14.98
N ASP A 33 -9.56 -24.02 -14.31
CA ASP A 33 -9.92 -23.75 -12.90
C ASP A 33 -8.76 -24.01 -11.89
N ASP A 34 -7.62 -24.48 -12.35
CA ASP A 34 -6.45 -24.85 -11.54
C ASP A 34 -5.38 -23.73 -11.41
N ASP A 35 -5.49 -22.62 -12.15
CA ASP A 35 -4.43 -21.61 -12.20
C ASP A 35 -4.75 -20.29 -11.48
N ALA A 36 -5.82 -20.24 -10.73
CA ALA A 36 -6.39 -19.00 -10.17
C ALA A 36 -5.53 -18.30 -9.12
N PHE A 37 -4.24 -18.37 -9.06
CA PHE A 37 -3.35 -17.60 -8.17
C PHE A 37 -1.90 -18.13 -8.25
N SER A 38 -1.39 -18.26 -9.45
CA SER A 38 0.01 -18.63 -9.59
C SER A 38 0.90 -17.46 -9.16
N LEU A 39 2.00 -17.76 -8.51
CA LEU A 39 3.00 -16.76 -8.13
C LEU A 39 3.50 -15.95 -9.34
N SER A 40 3.52 -16.59 -10.53
CA SER A 40 3.89 -15.95 -11.81
C SER A 40 2.90 -14.86 -12.22
N ASP A 41 1.60 -15.03 -11.96
CA ASP A 41 0.58 -14.02 -12.29
C ASP A 41 0.73 -12.78 -11.41
N ILE A 42 0.96 -12.97 -10.11
CA ILE A 42 1.26 -11.87 -9.17
C ILE A 42 2.49 -11.09 -9.63
N GLN A 43 3.55 -11.78 -10.03
CA GLN A 43 4.78 -11.14 -10.51
C GLN A 43 4.59 -10.45 -11.86
N THR A 44 3.81 -11.03 -12.77
CA THR A 44 3.50 -10.45 -14.08
C THR A 44 2.61 -9.22 -13.95
N ASN A 45 1.60 -9.28 -13.09
CA ASN A 45 0.70 -8.16 -12.79
C ASN A 45 1.39 -7.06 -11.98
N GLY A 46 2.51 -7.39 -11.29
CA GLY A 46 3.27 -6.45 -10.47
C GLY A 46 2.56 -6.01 -9.19
N GLU A 47 1.51 -6.71 -8.77
CA GLU A 47 0.70 -6.38 -7.60
C GLU A 47 0.32 -7.62 -6.81
N LEU A 48 0.45 -7.54 -5.48
CA LEU A 48 -0.05 -8.52 -4.52
C LEU A 48 -1.29 -7.96 -3.83
N ILE A 49 -2.44 -8.61 -4.01
CA ILE A 49 -3.72 -8.19 -3.45
C ILE A 49 -3.96 -8.92 -2.13
N VAL A 50 -4.12 -8.15 -1.06
CA VAL A 50 -4.21 -8.67 0.30
C VAL A 50 -5.48 -8.23 0.98
N LEU A 51 -6.24 -9.17 1.53
CA LEU A 51 -7.40 -8.92 2.36
C LEU A 51 -7.01 -8.83 3.83
N THR A 52 -7.54 -7.84 4.53
CA THR A 52 -7.31 -7.65 5.97
C THR A 52 -8.51 -6.99 6.63
N MET A 53 -8.43 -6.77 7.95
CA MET A 53 -9.39 -5.97 8.72
C MET A 53 -8.69 -4.79 9.38
N THR A 54 -9.44 -3.71 9.62
CA THR A 54 -8.94 -2.61 10.44
C THR A 54 -8.73 -3.06 11.88
N GLY A 55 -7.57 -2.75 12.45
CA GLY A 55 -7.24 -3.07 13.83
C GLY A 55 -5.76 -2.79 14.15
N PRO A 56 -5.41 -2.66 15.43
CA PRO A 56 -4.07 -2.24 15.86
C PRO A 56 -2.97 -3.21 15.43
N ASP A 57 -3.25 -4.52 15.39
CA ASP A 57 -2.28 -5.53 14.99
C ASP A 57 -2.39 -5.89 13.50
N SER A 58 -3.50 -5.56 12.84
CA SER A 58 -3.78 -5.95 11.46
C SER A 58 -3.45 -4.85 10.46
N TYR A 59 -4.31 -3.84 10.36
CA TYR A 59 -4.13 -2.69 9.47
C TYR A 59 -4.78 -1.44 10.06
N TYR A 60 -4.06 -0.36 10.07
CA TYR A 60 -4.56 1.00 10.32
C TYR A 60 -3.69 2.02 9.60
N GLU A 61 -4.20 3.21 9.44
CA GLU A 61 -3.47 4.30 8.79
C GLU A 61 -2.95 5.28 9.83
N TYR A 62 -1.67 5.62 9.75
CA TYR A 62 -1.02 6.58 10.63
C TYR A 62 -0.19 7.56 9.79
N HIS A 63 -0.56 8.83 9.81
CA HIS A 63 0.07 9.91 9.00
C HIS A 63 0.19 9.55 7.50
N GLY A 64 -0.86 8.98 6.91
CA GLY A 64 -0.89 8.58 5.51
C GLY A 64 -0.05 7.34 5.18
N LYS A 65 0.42 6.60 6.19
CA LYS A 65 1.17 5.37 6.03
C LYS A 65 0.40 4.19 6.64
N GLY A 66 0.32 3.09 5.89
CA GLY A 66 -0.21 1.83 6.42
C GLY A 66 0.67 1.29 7.55
N MET A 67 0.04 0.85 8.62
CA MET A 67 0.64 0.33 9.84
C MET A 67 -0.10 -0.92 10.29
N GLY A 68 0.43 -1.60 11.29
CA GLY A 68 -0.05 -2.87 11.80
C GLY A 68 0.89 -4.01 11.45
N VAL A 69 1.16 -4.91 12.38
CA VAL A 69 2.14 -5.99 12.22
C VAL A 69 1.82 -6.87 11.01
N GLN A 70 0.52 -7.18 10.78
CA GLN A 70 0.11 -8.01 9.64
C GLN A 70 0.34 -7.29 8.31
N TYR A 71 0.00 -6.00 8.24
CA TYR A 71 0.26 -5.15 7.08
C TYR A 71 1.75 -5.04 6.78
N LEU A 72 2.57 -4.73 7.77
CA LEU A 72 4.02 -4.58 7.60
C LEU A 72 4.70 -5.89 7.16
N LEU A 73 4.18 -7.04 7.59
CA LEU A 73 4.62 -8.34 7.10
C LEU A 73 4.22 -8.56 5.64
N ALA A 74 2.99 -8.19 5.27
CA ALA A 74 2.54 -8.27 3.87
C ALA A 74 3.37 -7.36 2.96
N GLU A 75 3.68 -6.14 3.40
CA GLU A 75 4.56 -5.21 2.69
C GLU A 75 5.96 -5.80 2.48
N LYS A 76 6.55 -6.40 3.53
CA LYS A 76 7.87 -7.08 3.43
C LYS A 76 7.82 -8.26 2.46
N PHE A 77 6.71 -9.00 2.42
CA PHE A 77 6.56 -10.11 1.48
C PHE A 77 6.39 -9.62 0.03
N ALA A 78 5.56 -8.60 -0.22
CA ALA A 78 5.43 -7.97 -1.53
C ALA A 78 6.78 -7.43 -2.04
N GLN A 79 7.54 -6.76 -1.18
CA GLN A 79 8.92 -6.31 -1.48
C GLN A 79 9.84 -7.48 -1.84
N LYS A 80 9.73 -8.62 -1.15
CA LYS A 80 10.51 -9.83 -1.47
C LYS A 80 10.17 -10.39 -2.84
N LEU A 81 8.90 -10.29 -3.26
CA LEU A 81 8.45 -10.70 -4.59
C LEU A 81 8.78 -9.67 -5.68
N GLY A 82 9.13 -8.44 -5.33
CA GLY A 82 9.38 -7.34 -6.26
C GLY A 82 8.11 -6.72 -6.82
N VAL A 83 6.97 -6.82 -6.11
CA VAL A 83 5.66 -6.30 -6.52
C VAL A 83 5.14 -5.23 -5.57
N SER A 84 4.16 -4.45 -6.01
CA SER A 84 3.42 -3.53 -5.16
C SER A 84 2.44 -4.27 -4.26
N LEU A 85 2.08 -3.66 -3.13
CA LEU A 85 1.06 -4.19 -2.21
C LEU A 85 -0.25 -3.40 -2.39
N ARG A 86 -1.34 -4.10 -2.69
CA ARG A 86 -2.69 -3.57 -2.60
C ARG A 86 -3.41 -4.20 -1.40
N VAL A 87 -4.04 -3.35 -0.58
CA VAL A 87 -4.75 -3.78 0.62
C VAL A 87 -6.23 -3.46 0.48
N ASP A 88 -7.06 -4.49 0.56
CA ASP A 88 -8.51 -4.39 0.60
C ASP A 88 -9.00 -4.72 2.01
N VAL A 89 -9.71 -3.77 2.61
CA VAL A 89 -10.24 -3.92 3.98
C VAL A 89 -11.62 -4.56 3.93
N CYS A 90 -11.77 -5.67 4.67
CA CYS A 90 -13.03 -6.39 4.84
C CYS A 90 -13.66 -6.11 6.20
N LYS A 91 -14.98 -6.30 6.29
CA LYS A 91 -15.73 -6.08 7.55
C LYS A 91 -15.59 -7.22 8.54
N ASP A 92 -15.41 -8.45 8.05
CA ASP A 92 -15.31 -9.65 8.88
C ASP A 92 -14.51 -10.78 8.21
N THR A 93 -14.23 -11.84 8.97
CA THR A 93 -13.48 -13.00 8.49
C THR A 93 -14.25 -13.82 7.45
N ALA A 94 -15.59 -13.82 7.48
CA ALA A 94 -16.39 -14.55 6.51
C ALA A 94 -16.30 -13.93 5.12
N GLU A 95 -16.29 -12.59 5.06
CA GLU A 95 -16.06 -11.85 3.82
C GLU A 95 -14.66 -12.11 3.26
N MET A 96 -13.62 -12.10 4.09
CA MET A 96 -12.24 -12.40 3.64
C MET A 96 -12.16 -13.81 3.04
N VAL A 97 -12.73 -14.80 3.74
CA VAL A 97 -12.74 -16.21 3.27
C VAL A 97 -13.49 -16.35 1.93
N ARG A 98 -14.67 -15.72 1.82
CA ARG A 98 -15.45 -15.72 0.57
C ARG A 98 -14.66 -15.09 -0.58
N ARG A 99 -14.18 -13.85 -0.40
CA ARG A 99 -13.46 -13.10 -1.44
C ARG A 99 -12.18 -13.82 -1.89
N LEU A 100 -11.46 -14.46 -0.96
CA LEU A 100 -10.29 -15.26 -1.31
C LEU A 100 -10.68 -16.50 -2.13
N LYS A 101 -11.79 -17.17 -1.81
CA LYS A 101 -12.31 -18.31 -2.59
C LYS A 101 -12.79 -17.88 -3.99
N ASP A 102 -13.43 -16.71 -4.07
CA ASP A 102 -13.94 -16.15 -5.32
C ASP A 102 -12.83 -15.58 -6.21
N GLY A 103 -11.57 -15.63 -5.77
CA GLY A 103 -10.46 -15.15 -6.56
C GLY A 103 -10.29 -13.64 -6.63
N GLU A 104 -10.83 -12.92 -5.68
CA GLU A 104 -10.72 -11.46 -5.64
C GLU A 104 -9.40 -10.98 -5.02
N ALA A 105 -8.61 -11.89 -4.42
CA ALA A 105 -7.34 -11.56 -3.78
C ALA A 105 -6.43 -12.78 -3.67
N ASP A 106 -5.15 -12.53 -3.40
CA ASP A 106 -4.11 -13.56 -3.33
C ASP A 106 -3.93 -14.13 -1.92
N ILE A 107 -4.04 -13.28 -0.89
CA ILE A 107 -3.75 -13.63 0.50
C ILE A 107 -4.75 -12.96 1.44
N VAL A 108 -5.12 -13.66 2.52
CA VAL A 108 -5.70 -13.03 3.71
C VAL A 108 -4.57 -12.78 4.72
N ALA A 109 -4.13 -11.52 4.84
CA ALA A 109 -3.13 -11.11 5.84
C ALA A 109 -3.81 -10.70 7.15
N TYR A 110 -4.40 -11.69 7.78
CA TYR A 110 -5.07 -11.57 9.07
C TYR A 110 -4.91 -12.88 9.85
N MET A 111 -4.90 -12.80 11.18
CA MET A 111 -4.76 -13.99 12.04
C MET A 111 -6.11 -14.72 12.15
N VAL A 112 -6.51 -15.39 11.05
CA VAL A 112 -7.77 -16.14 10.99
C VAL A 112 -7.63 -17.42 11.80
N PRO A 113 -8.59 -17.70 12.73
CA PRO A 113 -8.63 -18.99 13.43
C PRO A 113 -8.86 -20.16 12.46
N LYS A 114 -8.13 -21.25 12.66
CA LYS A 114 -8.23 -22.48 11.82
C LYS A 114 -9.67 -22.97 11.64
N ALA A 115 -10.49 -22.88 12.70
CA ALA A 115 -11.89 -23.25 12.64
C ALA A 115 -12.74 -22.40 11.68
N LYS A 116 -12.26 -21.20 11.30
CA LYS A 116 -12.93 -20.28 10.36
C LYS A 116 -12.27 -20.27 8.98
N ALA A 117 -11.20 -21.02 8.79
CA ALA A 117 -10.48 -21.06 7.51
C ALA A 117 -11.27 -21.77 6.40
N ALA A 118 -12.31 -22.51 6.75
CA ALA A 118 -13.07 -23.40 5.84
C ALA A 118 -12.13 -24.34 5.08
N GLU A 119 -12.18 -24.34 3.74
CA GLU A 119 -11.33 -25.20 2.88
C GLU A 119 -10.00 -24.54 2.52
N LEU A 120 -9.79 -23.26 2.92
CA LEU A 120 -8.58 -22.51 2.62
C LEU A 120 -7.39 -23.00 3.44
N ALA A 121 -6.21 -22.86 2.88
CA ALA A 121 -4.98 -23.31 3.50
C ALA A 121 -4.32 -22.21 4.32
N MET A 122 -3.76 -22.56 5.46
CA MET A 122 -2.87 -21.68 6.21
C MET A 122 -1.46 -21.72 5.62
N ALA A 123 -0.91 -20.55 5.26
CA ALA A 123 0.45 -20.43 4.76
C ALA A 123 1.20 -19.24 5.36
N GLY A 124 2.51 -19.36 5.51
CA GLY A 124 3.38 -18.30 6.00
C GLY A 124 3.11 -17.90 7.45
N VAL A 125 2.60 -16.70 7.65
CA VAL A 125 2.44 -16.11 8.98
C VAL A 125 1.40 -16.84 9.82
N ARG A 126 1.84 -17.32 10.98
CA ARG A 126 1.00 -18.05 11.93
C ARG A 126 1.43 -17.75 13.37
N ASP A 127 0.53 -17.94 14.31
CA ASP A 127 0.85 -17.86 15.72
C ASP A 127 1.74 -19.06 16.17
N SER A 128 2.27 -18.97 17.38
CA SER A 128 3.13 -20.02 17.93
C SER A 128 2.43 -21.36 18.13
N SER A 129 1.10 -21.35 18.28
CA SER A 129 0.28 -22.54 18.41
C SER A 129 -0.13 -23.17 17.07
N GLY A 130 0.03 -22.45 15.96
CA GLY A 130 -0.45 -22.84 14.63
C GLY A 130 -1.98 -22.86 14.49
N GLN A 131 -2.70 -22.26 15.46
CA GLN A 131 -4.17 -22.23 15.45
C GLN A 131 -4.74 -21.02 14.73
N LYS A 132 -3.93 -20.00 14.49
CA LYS A 132 -4.30 -18.80 13.73
C LYS A 132 -3.21 -18.47 12.72
N GLY A 133 -3.59 -17.99 11.57
CA GLY A 133 -2.62 -17.62 10.54
C GLY A 133 -3.25 -17.01 9.30
N TRP A 134 -2.40 -16.68 8.36
CA TRP A 134 -2.79 -16.20 7.05
C TRP A 134 -3.36 -17.32 6.20
N LEU A 135 -4.23 -16.94 5.25
CA LEU A 135 -4.87 -17.90 4.36
C LEU A 135 -4.48 -17.61 2.90
N VAL A 136 -4.39 -18.70 2.15
CA VAL A 136 -4.25 -18.74 0.69
C VAL A 136 -5.27 -19.72 0.13
N ALA A 137 -5.61 -19.58 -1.14
CA ALA A 137 -6.57 -20.47 -1.79
C ALA A 137 -6.02 -21.89 -1.94
N ASP A 138 -4.80 -22.04 -2.46
CA ASP A 138 -4.16 -23.34 -2.71
C ASP A 138 -3.01 -23.61 -1.71
N LYS A 139 -3.12 -24.76 -1.03
CA LYS A 139 -2.11 -25.22 -0.07
C LYS A 139 -0.79 -25.65 -0.74
N ASP A 140 -0.87 -26.25 -1.88
CA ASP A 140 0.26 -26.84 -2.59
C ASP A 140 0.80 -25.93 -3.68
N GLY A 141 0.14 -24.76 -3.87
CA GLY A 141 0.52 -23.75 -4.83
C GLY A 141 1.86 -23.08 -4.54
N GLU A 142 2.40 -22.45 -5.56
CA GLU A 142 3.69 -21.76 -5.49
C GLU A 142 3.68 -20.60 -4.47
N LEU A 143 2.54 -19.88 -4.37
CA LEU A 143 2.38 -18.79 -3.40
C LEU A 143 2.46 -19.31 -1.96
N ALA A 144 1.79 -20.42 -1.64
CA ALA A 144 1.87 -21.05 -0.32
C ALA A 144 3.30 -21.49 0.01
N LYS A 145 4.00 -22.10 -0.96
CA LYS A 145 5.41 -22.51 -0.81
C LYS A 145 6.31 -21.29 -0.59
N ALA A 146 6.13 -20.23 -1.36
CA ALA A 146 6.89 -18.99 -1.23
C ALA A 146 6.69 -18.34 0.15
N LEU A 147 5.43 -18.22 0.62
CA LEU A 147 5.09 -17.72 1.94
C LEU A 147 5.70 -18.56 3.07
N ASN A 148 5.57 -19.88 2.99
CA ASN A 148 6.12 -20.79 3.99
C ASN A 148 7.66 -20.77 4.01
N GLY A 149 8.31 -20.63 2.86
CA GLY A 149 9.75 -20.51 2.76
C GLY A 149 10.31 -19.18 3.25
N TRP A 150 9.54 -18.11 3.07
CA TRP A 150 9.90 -16.76 3.49
C TRP A 150 9.70 -16.53 4.98
N PHE A 151 8.55 -16.96 5.52
CA PHE A 151 8.19 -16.68 6.91
C PHE A 151 9.05 -17.42 7.92
N LYS A 152 9.51 -16.70 8.93
CA LYS A 152 10.19 -17.24 10.13
C LYS A 152 9.52 -16.69 11.37
N GLN A 153 9.35 -17.55 12.38
CA GLN A 153 8.62 -17.19 13.62
C GLN A 153 9.11 -15.91 14.29
N GLY A 154 10.40 -15.62 14.24
CA GLY A 154 10.98 -14.38 14.79
C GLY A 154 10.59 -13.10 14.08
N MET A 155 10.05 -13.18 12.85
CA MET A 155 9.68 -12.01 12.05
C MET A 155 8.55 -11.21 12.66
N ILE A 156 7.58 -11.86 13.33
CA ILE A 156 6.48 -11.16 14.02
C ILE A 156 7.04 -10.24 15.09
N ALA A 157 7.89 -10.78 15.98
CA ALA A 157 8.50 -10.00 17.06
C ALA A 157 9.41 -8.88 16.54
N GLN A 158 10.14 -9.13 15.46
CA GLN A 158 10.97 -8.10 14.82
C GLN A 158 10.10 -7.00 14.20
N THR A 159 9.05 -7.36 13.47
CA THR A 159 8.15 -6.38 12.85
C THR A 159 7.41 -5.53 13.90
N LEU A 160 7.03 -6.12 15.03
CA LEU A 160 6.46 -5.38 16.15
C LEU A 160 7.45 -4.36 16.75
N LYS A 161 8.73 -4.70 16.83
CA LYS A 161 9.77 -3.75 17.25
C LYS A 161 9.95 -2.63 16.21
N ASP A 162 9.95 -2.97 14.93
CA ASP A 162 10.04 -2.00 13.85
C ASP A 162 8.84 -1.03 13.87
N GLU A 163 7.61 -1.54 14.08
CA GLU A 163 6.40 -0.74 14.21
C GLU A 163 6.47 0.20 15.41
N ASN A 164 6.82 -0.31 16.59
CA ASN A 164 6.99 0.50 17.80
C ASN A 164 8.08 1.58 17.61
N PHE A 165 9.15 1.27 16.89
CA PHE A 165 10.16 2.26 16.53
C PHE A 165 9.59 3.33 15.61
N LEU A 166 8.80 2.97 14.58
CA LEU A 166 8.16 3.92 13.66
C LEU A 166 7.16 4.83 14.39
N LEU A 167 6.44 4.31 15.38
CA LEU A 167 5.51 5.07 16.20
C LEU A 167 6.20 5.93 17.26
N SER A 168 7.45 5.60 17.62
CA SER A 168 8.19 6.32 18.64
C SER A 168 8.66 7.68 18.14
N THR A 169 8.78 8.62 19.06
CA THR A 169 9.41 9.93 18.79
C THR A 169 10.87 9.81 18.32
N GLY A 170 11.51 8.66 18.55
CA GLY A 170 12.86 8.35 18.11
C GLY A 170 12.97 8.06 16.61
N SER A 171 11.87 7.64 15.94
CA SER A 171 11.84 7.40 14.49
C SER A 171 11.92 8.71 13.70
N VAL A 172 11.36 9.76 14.24
CA VAL A 172 11.55 11.12 13.75
C VAL A 172 12.89 11.62 14.34
N LYS A 173 13.98 11.36 13.65
CA LYS A 173 15.21 12.13 13.87
C LYS A 173 14.90 13.57 13.48
N ARG A 174 14.25 14.28 14.40
CA ARG A 174 14.17 15.74 14.33
C ARG A 174 15.59 16.25 14.49
N ARG A 175 16.31 16.30 13.40
CA ARG A 175 17.46 17.21 13.32
C ARG A 175 16.82 18.59 13.36
N VAL A 176 16.62 19.10 14.57
CA VAL A 176 16.34 20.51 14.78
C VAL A 176 17.61 21.22 14.34
N PHE A 177 17.68 21.57 13.08
CA PHE A 177 18.85 22.20 12.47
C PHE A 177 18.73 23.73 12.60
N SER A 178 18.21 24.18 13.74
CA SER A 178 18.33 25.58 14.08
C SER A 178 19.55 25.75 15.00
N PRO A 179 20.70 26.19 14.49
CA PRO A 179 21.89 26.40 15.30
C PRO A 179 21.68 27.50 16.37
N MET A 180 20.57 28.24 16.27
CA MET A 180 20.22 29.33 17.20
C MET A 180 19.14 28.91 18.20
N LEU A 181 18.61 27.67 18.13
CA LEU A 181 17.55 27.22 19.05
C LEU A 181 18.03 27.23 20.50
N ASN A 182 17.51 28.16 21.27
CA ASN A 182 17.78 28.28 22.69
C ASN A 182 16.45 28.27 23.46
N ARG A 183 16.13 27.15 24.08
CA ARG A 183 14.89 27.00 24.87
C ARG A 183 14.82 27.94 26.06
N ALA A 184 15.93 28.16 26.74
CA ALA A 184 16.00 29.05 27.90
C ALA A 184 15.84 30.52 27.51
N GLY A 185 16.38 30.92 26.35
CA GLY A 185 16.29 32.29 25.82
C GLY A 185 15.07 32.53 24.93
N GLY A 186 14.25 31.50 24.68
CA GLY A 186 13.07 31.64 23.81
C GLY A 186 13.37 31.90 22.34
N VAL A 187 14.63 31.65 21.90
CA VAL A 187 15.07 31.83 20.52
C VAL A 187 14.83 30.57 19.71
N ILE A 188 14.16 30.69 18.56
CA ILE A 188 13.90 29.57 17.63
C ILE A 188 14.83 29.68 16.41
N SER A 189 14.94 30.86 15.80
CA SER A 189 15.72 31.10 14.61
C SER A 189 16.23 32.53 14.55
N ARG A 190 17.13 32.83 13.58
CA ARG A 190 17.56 34.22 13.27
C ARG A 190 16.43 35.10 12.73
N TYR A 191 15.29 34.51 12.37
CA TYR A 191 14.15 35.20 11.77
C TYR A 191 13.03 35.50 12.76
N ASP A 192 13.17 35.16 14.04
CA ASP A 192 12.14 35.31 15.08
C ASP A 192 11.54 36.72 15.11
N ARG A 193 12.40 37.76 14.95
CA ARG A 193 11.96 39.16 14.91
C ARG A 193 10.95 39.40 13.77
N HIS A 194 11.16 38.79 12.61
CA HIS A 194 10.25 38.93 11.49
C HIS A 194 8.91 38.18 11.79
N PHE A 195 8.99 36.98 12.33
CA PHE A 195 7.80 36.25 12.71
C PHE A 195 6.98 36.99 13.77
N GLN A 196 7.63 37.55 14.78
CA GLN A 196 6.98 38.37 15.83
C GLN A 196 6.34 39.65 15.26
N GLN A 197 7.00 40.29 14.29
CA GLN A 197 6.49 41.51 13.67
C GLN A 197 5.23 41.26 12.83
N TYR A 198 5.17 40.16 12.07
CA TYR A 198 4.09 39.91 11.09
C TYR A 198 3.01 38.96 11.59
N ALA A 199 3.25 38.17 12.63
CA ALA A 199 2.27 37.24 13.19
C ALA A 199 0.93 37.91 13.62
N PRO A 200 0.94 39.12 14.21
CA PRO A 200 -0.30 39.80 14.56
C PRO A 200 -1.21 40.09 13.37
N LEU A 201 -0.67 40.31 12.17
CA LEU A 201 -1.46 40.54 10.95
C LEU A 201 -2.29 39.30 10.58
N ALA A 202 -1.74 38.11 10.80
CA ALA A 202 -2.42 36.85 10.59
C ALA A 202 -3.24 36.39 11.81
N ARG A 203 -3.17 37.11 12.94
CA ARG A 203 -3.72 36.71 14.25
C ARG A 203 -3.23 35.34 14.72
N TRP A 204 -1.98 35.04 14.41
CA TRP A 204 -1.33 33.79 14.79
C TRP A 204 -0.26 34.01 15.86
N ASP A 205 0.03 32.96 16.63
CA ASP A 205 1.24 32.94 17.45
C ASP A 205 2.47 32.88 16.52
N TRP A 206 3.46 33.74 16.74
CA TRP A 206 4.66 33.82 15.91
C TRP A 206 5.44 32.49 15.89
N ARG A 207 5.32 31.68 16.97
CA ARG A 207 5.97 30.39 17.06
C ARG A 207 5.36 29.38 16.07
N LEU A 208 4.07 29.52 15.77
CA LEU A 208 3.40 28.72 14.75
C LEU A 208 3.94 29.03 13.34
N ILE A 209 4.14 30.33 13.05
CA ILE A 209 4.74 30.75 11.79
C ILE A 209 6.21 30.26 11.69
N ALA A 210 6.96 30.33 12.78
CA ALA A 210 8.32 29.77 12.84
C ALA A 210 8.33 28.26 12.63
N ALA A 211 7.37 27.52 13.21
CA ALA A 211 7.25 26.07 13.01
C ALA A 211 6.93 25.72 11.56
N GLN A 212 6.02 26.47 10.92
CA GLN A 212 5.73 26.30 9.50
C GLN A 212 6.96 26.58 8.64
N CYS A 213 7.65 27.71 8.86
CA CYS A 213 8.88 28.03 8.15
C CYS A 213 9.96 26.94 8.31
N TYR A 214 10.05 26.33 9.49
CA TYR A 214 10.95 25.21 9.71
C TYR A 214 10.57 23.98 8.86
N GLN A 215 9.30 23.66 8.74
CA GLN A 215 8.81 22.56 7.90
C GLN A 215 9.07 22.82 6.41
N GLU A 216 8.91 24.06 5.96
CA GLU A 216 9.07 24.44 4.56
C GLU A 216 10.54 24.46 4.11
N SER A 217 11.45 24.99 4.93
CA SER A 217 12.83 25.24 4.50
C SER A 217 13.90 24.92 5.52
N THR A 218 13.54 24.48 6.73
CA THR A 218 14.49 24.43 7.87
C THR A 218 15.21 25.76 8.14
N PHE A 219 14.51 26.87 7.89
CA PHE A 219 15.02 28.26 7.94
C PHE A 219 16.10 28.60 6.90
N ASP A 220 16.18 27.89 5.79
CA ASP A 220 17.06 28.20 4.70
C ASP A 220 16.40 29.20 3.71
N PRO A 221 16.88 30.46 3.60
CA PRO A 221 16.30 31.43 2.68
C PRO A 221 16.60 31.11 1.21
N GLN A 222 17.55 30.23 0.93
CA GLN A 222 17.92 29.79 -0.42
C GLN A 222 17.25 28.45 -0.81
N ALA A 223 16.42 27.87 0.06
CA ALA A 223 15.76 26.62 -0.23
C ALA A 223 14.94 26.70 -1.52
N ARG A 224 15.08 25.66 -2.36
CA ARG A 224 14.27 25.47 -3.57
C ARG A 224 13.76 24.05 -3.63
N SER A 225 12.46 23.88 -3.83
CA SER A 225 11.89 22.57 -4.07
C SER A 225 12.03 22.17 -5.54
N TRP A 226 11.87 20.88 -5.80
CA TRP A 226 11.82 20.34 -7.17
C TRP A 226 10.65 20.93 -8.00
N ALA A 227 9.55 21.36 -7.35
CA ALA A 227 8.41 22.01 -7.98
C ALA A 227 8.61 23.53 -8.20
N GLY A 228 9.74 24.08 -7.78
CA GLY A 228 10.09 25.49 -7.97
C GLY A 228 9.66 26.43 -6.83
N ALA A 229 9.16 25.92 -5.71
CA ALA A 229 8.90 26.73 -4.51
C ALA A 229 10.22 27.28 -3.95
N CYS A 230 10.21 28.52 -3.44
CA CYS A 230 11.42 29.24 -3.06
C CYS A 230 11.36 29.85 -1.66
N GLY A 231 12.54 29.91 -1.02
CA GLY A 231 12.80 30.68 0.18
C GLY A 231 12.24 30.09 1.47
N LEU A 232 12.25 30.88 2.53
CA LEU A 232 11.89 30.46 3.89
C LEU A 232 10.51 29.80 4.01
N MET A 233 9.52 30.26 3.25
CA MET A 233 8.14 29.81 3.31
C MET A 233 7.74 28.99 2.06
N GLN A 234 8.71 28.60 1.22
CA GLN A 234 8.49 27.80 0.01
C GLN A 234 7.32 28.30 -0.86
N ILE A 235 7.37 29.60 -1.19
CA ILE A 235 6.33 30.23 -2.01
C ILE A 235 6.54 29.85 -3.47
N MET A 236 5.47 29.38 -4.11
CA MET A 236 5.47 29.09 -5.55
C MET A 236 5.60 30.38 -6.36
N PRO A 237 6.31 30.38 -7.51
CA PRO A 237 6.47 31.55 -8.37
C PRO A 237 5.15 32.23 -8.74
N THR A 238 4.14 31.45 -9.11
CA THR A 238 2.81 31.97 -9.43
C THR A 238 2.14 32.69 -8.25
N THR A 239 2.31 32.16 -7.03
CA THR A 239 1.80 32.79 -5.82
C THR A 239 2.56 34.09 -5.52
N ALA A 240 3.89 34.10 -5.69
CA ALA A 240 4.70 35.29 -5.51
C ALA A 240 4.26 36.41 -6.46
N ASP A 241 4.05 36.11 -7.74
CA ASP A 241 3.57 37.07 -8.74
C ASP A 241 2.18 37.60 -8.38
N MET A 242 1.25 36.76 -7.90
CA MET A 242 -0.11 37.15 -7.48
C MET A 242 -0.09 38.13 -6.31
N VAL A 243 0.87 38.03 -5.39
CA VAL A 243 0.97 38.92 -4.22
C VAL A 243 2.03 40.03 -4.39
N GLY A 244 2.58 40.17 -5.60
CA GLY A 244 3.50 41.25 -5.94
C GLY A 244 4.91 41.12 -5.30
N LEU A 245 5.33 39.91 -4.96
CA LEU A 245 6.68 39.66 -4.49
C LEU A 245 7.65 39.62 -5.68
N SER A 246 8.67 40.53 -5.67
CA SER A 246 9.79 40.43 -6.61
C SER A 246 10.66 39.23 -6.29
N ARG A 247 11.16 38.58 -7.33
CA ARG A 247 12.06 37.41 -7.21
C ARG A 247 13.52 37.84 -7.08
#